data_cc7b44a4e25b8003b49f9ceb8a039473
#
_entry.id   cc7b44a4e25b8003b49f9ceb8a039473
#
_cell.length_a   1.000
_cell.length_b   1.000
_cell.length_c   1.000
_cell.angle_alpha   90.00
_cell.angle_beta   90.00
_cell.angle_gamma   90.00
#
_symmetry.space_group_name_H-M   'P 1'
#
loop_
_entity.id
_entity.type
_entity.pdbx_description
1 polymer ?
#
loop_
_entity_poly.entity_id
_entity_poly.type
_entity_poly.pdbx_seq_one_letter_code
_entity_poly.pdbx_strand_id
1 'polypeptide(L)'
;KMQKFSYTPTNPFSGSLSSLAIGAGMVIVPLVYPFGIRIGRMPILGATATTIIFVVGGLALLTFTVREIMQARKLIAQGGEITVDGDLVTIPVVKKGTVTNESFRLPDVEYTKFDAEENEFTISLPAAHHVIRGAFFESSDAFDAFKSTFK
;
A
#
# COMPACT_ATOMS: atom_id res chain seq x y z
N LYS A 1 -24.14 9.52 -17.42
CA LYS A 1 -24.62 9.22 -16.08
C LYS A 1 -23.46 9.03 -15.12
N MET A 2 -23.42 9.82 -14.05
CA MET A 2 -22.34 9.79 -13.07
C MET A 2 -22.48 8.60 -12.12
N GLN A 3 -21.40 7.82 -11.97
CA GLN A 3 -21.31 6.75 -11.00
C GLN A 3 -20.32 7.14 -9.90
N LYS A 4 -20.66 6.82 -8.68
CA LYS A 4 -19.82 7.12 -7.51
C LYS A 4 -19.51 5.83 -6.76
N PHE A 5 -18.25 5.68 -6.38
CA PHE A 5 -17.80 4.52 -5.60
C PHE A 5 -17.09 5.03 -4.35
N SER A 6 -17.46 4.50 -3.19
CA SER A 6 -16.72 4.79 -1.97
C SER A 6 -15.35 4.12 -2.04
N TYR A 7 -14.30 4.88 -1.82
CA TYR A 7 -12.92 4.40 -1.85
C TYR A 7 -12.21 4.86 -0.58
N THR A 8 -12.47 4.14 0.51
CA THR A 8 -11.94 4.48 1.82
C THR A 8 -11.49 3.21 2.52
N PRO A 9 -10.24 3.13 3.01
CA PRO A 9 -9.79 1.98 3.79
C PRO A 9 -10.64 1.83 5.05
N THR A 10 -11.14 0.63 5.31
CA THR A 10 -11.92 0.35 6.52
C THR A 10 -11.04 0.25 7.76
N ASN A 11 -9.77 -0.12 7.57
CA ASN A 11 -8.81 -0.30 8.66
C ASN A 11 -7.44 0.20 8.21
N PRO A 12 -6.86 1.24 8.88
CA PRO A 12 -5.54 1.74 8.50
C PRO A 12 -4.40 0.72 8.71
N PHE A 13 -4.65 -0.30 9.51
CA PHE A 13 -3.67 -1.35 9.77
C PHE A 13 -3.80 -2.54 8.81
N SER A 14 -4.77 -2.52 7.90
CA SER A 14 -4.97 -3.61 6.96
C SER A 14 -3.75 -3.81 6.08
N GLY A 15 -3.21 -5.02 6.06
CA GLY A 15 -2.02 -5.36 5.29
C GLY A 15 -0.70 -4.94 5.91
N SER A 16 -0.72 -4.12 6.98
CA SER A 16 0.51 -3.61 7.63
C SER A 16 0.85 -4.33 8.94
N LEU A 17 -0.07 -5.14 9.46
CA LEU A 17 0.13 -5.80 10.75
C LEU A 17 1.32 -6.75 10.74
N SER A 18 1.47 -7.54 9.67
CA SER A 18 2.62 -8.45 9.51
C SER A 18 3.94 -7.69 9.47
N SER A 19 4.00 -6.58 8.72
CA SER A 19 5.21 -5.75 8.64
C SER A 19 5.57 -5.13 9.97
N LEU A 20 4.57 -4.69 10.75
CA LEU A 20 4.80 -4.18 12.11
C LEU A 20 5.37 -5.26 13.02
N ALA A 21 4.82 -6.46 12.98
CA ALA A 21 5.29 -7.60 13.79
C ALA A 21 6.73 -7.98 13.42
N ILE A 22 7.05 -8.09 12.13
CA ILE A 22 8.38 -8.41 11.64
C ILE A 22 9.38 -7.33 12.04
N GLY A 23 9.04 -6.04 11.80
CA GLY A 23 9.92 -4.93 12.14
C GLY A 23 10.18 -4.84 13.64
N ALA A 24 9.16 -5.00 14.46
CA ALA A 24 9.30 -5.03 15.92
C ALA A 24 10.18 -6.20 16.37
N GLY A 25 9.98 -7.38 15.81
CA GLY A 25 10.80 -8.55 16.10
C GLY A 25 12.27 -8.34 15.74
N MET A 26 12.54 -7.74 14.58
CA MET A 26 13.90 -7.44 14.14
C MET A 26 14.64 -6.49 15.08
N VAL A 27 13.93 -5.62 15.75
CA VAL A 27 14.52 -4.68 16.72
C VAL A 27 14.65 -5.34 18.10
N ILE A 28 13.59 -5.98 18.56
CA ILE A 28 13.50 -6.50 19.94
C ILE A 28 14.35 -7.75 20.13
N VAL A 29 14.30 -8.72 19.23
CA VAL A 29 14.95 -10.01 19.39
C VAL A 29 16.48 -9.88 19.57
N PRO A 30 17.23 -9.13 18.73
CA PRO A 30 18.66 -9.00 18.94
C PRO A 30 19.05 -8.23 20.22
N LEU A 31 18.18 -7.33 20.69
CA LEU A 31 18.44 -6.56 21.92
C LEU A 31 18.24 -7.42 23.17
N VAL A 32 17.22 -8.28 23.15
CA VAL A 32 16.91 -9.17 24.29
C VAL A 32 17.77 -10.43 24.25
N TYR A 33 18.04 -10.93 23.05
CA TYR A 33 18.74 -12.20 22.84
C TYR A 33 19.81 -12.04 21.76
N PRO A 34 20.98 -11.45 22.09
CA PRO A 34 22.05 -11.25 21.10
C PRO A 34 22.49 -12.56 20.46
N PHE A 35 22.60 -12.57 19.14
CA PHE A 35 23.08 -13.73 18.40
C PHE A 35 23.99 -13.30 17.26
N GLY A 36 24.85 -14.22 16.82
CA GLY A 36 25.73 -14.01 15.67
C GLY A 36 25.35 -14.96 14.55
N ILE A 37 25.86 -14.67 13.34
CA ILE A 37 25.68 -15.52 12.17
C ILE A 37 26.96 -16.31 11.93
N ARG A 38 26.86 -17.64 11.85
CA ARG A 38 27.99 -18.54 11.61
C ARG A 38 27.66 -19.50 10.48
N ILE A 39 28.72 -19.84 9.72
CA ILE A 39 28.64 -20.98 8.79
C ILE A 39 29.70 -21.99 9.25
N GLY A 40 29.22 -23.15 9.73
CA GLY A 40 30.09 -24.14 10.33
C GLY A 40 30.80 -23.61 11.58
N ARG A 41 32.15 -23.62 11.55
CA ARG A 41 32.96 -23.08 12.65
C ARG A 41 33.42 -21.64 12.42
N MET A 42 33.12 -21.05 11.26
CA MET A 42 33.53 -19.68 10.92
C MET A 42 32.43 -18.69 11.28
N PRO A 43 32.69 -17.75 12.21
CA PRO A 43 31.74 -16.67 12.47
C PRO A 43 31.79 -15.67 11.32
N ILE A 44 30.62 -15.39 10.69
CA ILE A 44 30.52 -14.39 9.60
C ILE A 44 30.22 -13.03 10.21
N LEU A 45 29.23 -12.98 11.13
CA LEU A 45 28.85 -11.78 11.82
C LEU A 45 28.82 -12.04 13.32
N GLY A 46 29.49 -11.18 14.09
CA GLY A 46 29.41 -11.20 15.53
C GLY A 46 28.04 -10.72 16.03
N ALA A 47 27.77 -10.92 17.31
CA ALA A 47 26.50 -10.52 17.90
C ALA A 47 26.23 -9.01 17.77
N THR A 48 27.28 -8.18 17.94
CA THR A 48 27.14 -6.72 17.81
C THR A 48 26.79 -6.31 16.39
N ALA A 49 27.50 -6.83 15.38
CA ALA A 49 27.24 -6.53 13.98
C ALA A 49 25.85 -6.99 13.56
N THR A 50 25.43 -8.19 13.96
CA THR A 50 24.10 -8.73 13.68
C THR A 50 23.04 -7.85 14.32
N THR A 51 23.21 -7.44 15.58
CA THR A 51 22.27 -6.56 16.28
C THR A 51 22.11 -5.25 15.55
N ILE A 52 23.19 -4.61 15.11
CA ILE A 52 23.16 -3.35 14.38
C ILE A 52 22.36 -3.51 13.08
N ILE A 53 22.65 -4.55 12.30
CA ILE A 53 21.98 -4.80 11.02
C ILE A 53 20.49 -5.01 11.24
N PHE A 54 20.10 -5.84 12.18
CA PHE A 54 18.68 -6.12 12.43
C PHE A 54 17.94 -4.92 13.02
N VAL A 55 18.55 -4.17 13.90
CA VAL A 55 17.94 -2.97 14.48
C VAL A 55 17.73 -1.90 13.41
N VAL A 56 18.76 -1.62 12.59
CA VAL A 56 18.65 -0.62 11.51
C VAL A 56 17.61 -1.06 10.47
N GLY A 57 17.64 -2.33 10.05
CA GLY A 57 16.66 -2.87 9.12
C GLY A 57 15.23 -2.84 9.67
N GLY A 58 15.06 -3.22 10.94
CA GLY A 58 13.77 -3.20 11.61
C GLY A 58 13.21 -1.79 11.76
N LEU A 59 14.05 -0.82 12.13
CA LEU A 59 13.64 0.58 12.23
C LEU A 59 13.25 1.15 10.86
N ALA A 60 13.98 0.82 9.81
CA ALA A 60 13.63 1.24 8.45
C ALA A 60 12.27 0.67 8.04
N LEU A 61 12.02 -0.61 8.29
CA LEU A 61 10.75 -1.25 7.99
C LEU A 61 9.60 -0.64 8.78
N LEU A 62 9.81 -0.38 10.08
CA LEU A 62 8.79 0.26 10.93
C LEU A 62 8.47 1.67 10.44
N THR A 63 9.48 2.45 10.08
CA THR A 63 9.27 3.81 9.56
C THR A 63 8.44 3.78 8.28
N PHE A 64 8.76 2.89 7.35
CA PHE A 64 8.02 2.74 6.10
C PHE A 64 6.57 2.33 6.36
N THR A 65 6.36 1.36 7.26
CA THR A 65 5.02 0.87 7.61
C THR A 65 4.18 1.95 8.27
N VAL A 66 4.77 2.74 9.18
CA VAL A 66 4.08 3.85 9.85
C VAL A 66 3.64 4.90 8.83
N ARG A 67 4.48 5.20 7.83
CA ARG A 67 4.10 6.14 6.76
C ARG A 67 2.89 5.64 5.98
N GLU A 68 2.84 4.35 5.64
CA GLU A 68 1.68 3.76 4.95
C GLU A 68 0.40 3.86 5.79
N ILE A 69 0.50 3.57 7.10
CA ILE A 69 -0.63 3.68 8.01
C ILE A 69 -1.14 5.12 8.09
N MET A 70 -0.24 6.09 8.17
CA MET A 70 -0.62 7.50 8.21
C MET A 70 -1.32 7.94 6.93
N GLN A 71 -0.87 7.48 5.77
CA GLN A 71 -1.53 7.77 4.49
C GLN A 71 -2.94 7.17 4.44
N ALA A 72 -3.10 5.93 4.90
CA ALA A 72 -4.42 5.29 4.97
C ALA A 72 -5.36 6.04 5.92
N ARG A 73 -4.87 6.50 7.07
CA ARG A 73 -5.66 7.30 8.02
C ARG A 73 -6.13 8.61 7.41
N LYS A 74 -5.31 9.25 6.60
CA LYS A 74 -5.68 10.50 5.91
C LYS A 74 -6.81 10.26 4.91
N LEU A 75 -6.75 9.16 4.15
CA LEU A 75 -7.84 8.79 3.24
C LEU A 75 -9.15 8.56 4.00
N ILE A 76 -9.10 7.87 5.14
CA ILE A 76 -10.27 7.64 5.98
C ILE A 76 -10.84 8.97 6.48
N ALA A 77 -10.01 9.86 6.97
CA ALA A 77 -10.44 11.14 7.53
C ALA A 77 -11.08 12.05 6.49
N GLN A 78 -10.62 12.01 5.23
CA GLN A 78 -11.15 12.86 4.17
C GLN A 78 -12.30 12.23 3.38
N GLY A 79 -12.52 10.92 3.53
CA GLY A 79 -13.60 10.22 2.84
C GLY A 79 -13.38 10.13 1.34
N GLY A 80 -12.50 9.22 0.89
CA GLY A 80 -12.20 9.04 -0.52
C GLY A 80 -13.41 8.58 -1.33
N GLU A 81 -13.55 9.10 -2.53
CA GLU A 81 -14.62 8.72 -3.46
C GLU A 81 -14.07 8.71 -4.89
N ILE A 82 -14.38 7.64 -5.62
CA ILE A 82 -14.08 7.53 -7.05
C ILE A 82 -15.34 7.90 -7.81
N THR A 83 -15.22 8.79 -8.76
CA THR A 83 -16.33 9.26 -9.59
C THR A 83 -16.08 8.91 -11.06
N VAL A 84 -17.07 8.34 -11.72
CA VAL A 84 -17.05 8.07 -13.16
C VAL A 84 -18.21 8.82 -13.78
N ASP A 85 -17.90 9.80 -14.62
CA ASP A 85 -18.89 10.62 -15.32
C ASP A 85 -18.63 10.51 -16.83
N GLY A 86 -19.40 9.63 -17.49
CA GLY A 86 -19.16 9.31 -18.89
C GLY A 86 -17.79 8.65 -19.07
N ASP A 87 -16.86 9.34 -19.71
CA ASP A 87 -15.49 8.89 -19.92
C ASP A 87 -14.48 9.52 -18.95
N LEU A 88 -14.92 10.45 -18.11
CA LEU A 88 -14.08 11.12 -17.14
C LEU A 88 -14.08 10.37 -15.81
N VAL A 89 -12.91 9.94 -15.38
CA VAL A 89 -12.71 9.23 -14.10
C VAL A 89 -11.91 10.10 -13.15
N THR A 90 -12.42 10.30 -11.94
CA THR A 90 -11.73 11.05 -10.88
C THR A 90 -11.46 10.11 -9.71
N ILE A 91 -10.19 10.05 -9.28
CA ILE A 91 -9.75 9.18 -8.20
C ILE A 91 -9.03 9.99 -7.12
N PRO A 92 -9.16 9.60 -5.83
CA PRO A 92 -8.37 10.20 -4.76
C PRO A 92 -6.96 9.60 -4.75
N VAL A 93 -5.94 10.46 -4.72
CA VAL A 93 -4.54 10.05 -4.68
C VAL A 93 -3.85 10.75 -3.53
N VAL A 94 -3.04 10.01 -2.77
CA VAL A 94 -2.25 10.57 -1.68
C VAL A 94 -0.87 10.96 -2.22
N LYS A 95 -0.60 12.26 -2.26
CA LYS A 95 0.71 12.79 -2.67
C LYS A 95 1.25 13.68 -1.56
N LYS A 96 2.50 13.45 -1.16
CA LYS A 96 3.19 14.22 -0.13
C LYS A 96 2.38 14.39 1.16
N GLY A 97 1.66 13.33 1.53
CA GLY A 97 0.83 13.31 2.71
C GLY A 97 -0.49 14.07 2.60
N THR A 98 -0.88 14.50 1.41
CA THR A 98 -2.15 15.20 1.15
C THR A 98 -2.97 14.41 0.15
N VAL A 99 -4.27 14.29 0.40
CA VAL A 99 -5.20 13.64 -0.53
C VAL A 99 -5.63 14.67 -1.59
N THR A 100 -5.37 14.34 -2.84
CA THR A 100 -5.79 15.15 -3.99
C THR A 100 -6.63 14.29 -4.93
N ASN A 101 -7.53 14.93 -5.67
CA ASN A 101 -8.32 14.23 -6.69
C ASN A 101 -7.64 14.42 -8.04
N GLU A 102 -7.35 13.30 -8.71
CA GLU A 102 -6.81 13.31 -10.06
C GLU A 102 -7.84 12.77 -11.04
N SER A 103 -7.95 13.39 -12.19
CA SER A 103 -8.91 13.02 -13.22
C SER A 103 -8.19 12.61 -14.50
N PHE A 104 -8.75 11.62 -15.18
CA PHE A 104 -8.29 11.20 -16.49
C PHE A 104 -9.47 10.71 -17.32
N ARG A 105 -9.28 10.59 -18.62
CA ARG A 105 -10.31 10.09 -19.52
C ARG A 105 -10.05 8.65 -19.90
N LEU A 106 -11.11 7.88 -20.06
CA LEU A 106 -11.00 6.46 -20.44
C LEU A 106 -10.20 6.25 -21.73
N PRO A 107 -10.37 7.05 -22.81
CA PRO A 107 -9.56 6.89 -24.02
C PRO A 107 -8.06 7.08 -23.81
N ASP A 108 -7.65 7.80 -22.77
CA ASP A 108 -6.24 8.04 -22.46
C ASP A 108 -5.57 6.85 -21.76
N VAL A 109 -6.34 5.86 -21.33
CA VAL A 109 -5.80 4.66 -20.67
C VAL A 109 -5.11 3.77 -21.69
N GLU A 110 -3.82 3.51 -21.51
CA GLU A 110 -3.04 2.65 -22.40
C GLU A 110 -3.39 1.18 -22.20
N TYR A 111 -3.39 0.75 -20.94
CA TYR A 111 -3.79 -0.61 -20.57
C TYR A 111 -4.18 -0.67 -19.10
N THR A 112 -4.86 -1.74 -18.74
CA THR A 112 -5.20 -2.04 -17.35
C THR A 112 -4.74 -3.45 -17.01
N LYS A 113 -4.41 -3.68 -15.74
CA LYS A 113 -3.98 -4.99 -15.25
C LYS A 113 -4.61 -5.24 -13.90
N PHE A 114 -5.18 -6.43 -13.72
CA PHE A 114 -5.72 -6.86 -12.44
C PHE A 114 -4.85 -7.94 -11.84
N ASP A 115 -4.40 -7.73 -10.61
CA ASP A 115 -3.65 -8.71 -9.83
C ASP A 115 -4.59 -9.32 -8.80
N ALA A 116 -4.97 -10.57 -9.01
CA ALA A 116 -5.91 -11.28 -8.15
C ALA A 116 -5.30 -11.61 -6.78
N GLU A 117 -4.00 -11.83 -6.70
CA GLU A 117 -3.33 -12.16 -5.45
C GLU A 117 -3.31 -10.96 -4.50
N GLU A 118 -2.96 -9.80 -5.03
CA GLU A 118 -2.91 -8.55 -4.26
C GLU A 118 -4.24 -7.81 -4.24
N ASN A 119 -5.21 -8.25 -5.04
CA ASN A 119 -6.50 -7.58 -5.23
C ASN A 119 -6.33 -6.11 -5.63
N GLU A 120 -5.41 -5.86 -6.56
CA GLU A 120 -5.07 -4.53 -7.05
C GLU A 120 -5.36 -4.41 -8.55
N PHE A 121 -5.93 -3.28 -8.95
CA PHE A 121 -6.22 -2.95 -10.33
C PHE A 121 -5.36 -1.77 -10.76
N THR A 122 -4.45 -2.00 -11.70
CA THR A 122 -3.53 -0.99 -12.18
C THR A 122 -4.05 -0.35 -13.46
N ILE A 123 -4.09 0.96 -13.49
CA ILE A 123 -4.47 1.75 -14.67
C ILE A 123 -3.21 2.47 -15.16
N SER A 124 -2.80 2.16 -16.38
CA SER A 124 -1.62 2.78 -16.98
C SER A 124 -2.00 3.89 -17.93
N LEU A 125 -1.47 5.08 -17.68
CA LEU A 125 -1.61 6.27 -18.52
C LEU A 125 -0.24 6.67 -19.06
N PRO A 126 -0.16 7.45 -20.16
CA PRO A 126 1.13 7.87 -20.69
C PRO A 126 2.03 8.60 -19.70
N ALA A 127 1.43 9.36 -18.77
CA ALA A 127 2.19 10.17 -17.81
C ALA A 127 2.22 9.58 -16.39
N ALA A 128 1.41 8.56 -16.08
CA ALA A 128 1.27 8.08 -14.71
C ALA A 128 0.68 6.67 -14.64
N HIS A 129 0.90 6.01 -13.52
CA HIS A 129 0.27 4.74 -13.20
C HIS A 129 -0.53 4.90 -11.91
N HIS A 130 -1.76 4.40 -11.89
CA HIS A 130 -2.61 4.42 -10.71
C HIS A 130 -2.94 2.99 -10.29
N VAL A 131 -2.74 2.70 -9.01
CA VAL A 131 -3.07 1.39 -8.42
C VAL A 131 -4.31 1.56 -7.55
N ILE A 132 -5.37 0.83 -7.90
CA ILE A 132 -6.64 0.87 -7.17
C ILE A 132 -6.76 -0.42 -6.39
N ARG A 133 -6.91 -0.31 -5.08
CA ARG A 133 -7.02 -1.47 -4.20
C ARG A 133 -8.47 -1.84 -3.98
N GLY A 134 -8.81 -3.09 -4.28
CA GLY A 134 -10.19 -3.58 -4.11
C GLY A 134 -10.67 -3.57 -2.68
N ALA A 135 -9.75 -3.72 -1.72
CA ALA A 135 -10.09 -3.70 -0.30
C ALA A 135 -10.64 -2.35 0.19
N PHE A 136 -10.41 -1.27 -0.56
CA PHE A 136 -10.86 0.08 -0.19
C PHE A 136 -12.28 0.38 -0.69
N PHE A 137 -12.83 -0.47 -1.52
CA PHE A 137 -14.23 -0.35 -1.95
C PHE A 137 -15.18 -0.87 -0.87
N GLU A 138 -16.40 -0.37 -0.87
CA GLU A 138 -17.40 -0.80 0.11
C GLU A 138 -17.81 -2.27 -0.04
N SER A 139 -17.68 -2.83 -1.26
CA SER A 139 -18.00 -4.22 -1.55
C SER A 139 -17.22 -4.71 -2.76
N SER A 140 -17.12 -6.03 -2.91
CA SER A 140 -16.51 -6.63 -4.10
C SER A 140 -17.31 -6.35 -5.36
N ASP A 141 -18.63 -6.24 -5.24
CA ASP A 141 -19.51 -5.91 -6.36
C ASP A 141 -19.25 -4.48 -6.86
N ALA A 142 -19.00 -3.53 -5.96
CA ALA A 142 -18.64 -2.16 -6.33
C ALA A 142 -17.31 -2.13 -7.07
N PHE A 143 -16.33 -2.91 -6.61
CA PHE A 143 -15.03 -3.01 -7.27
C PHE A 143 -15.16 -3.63 -8.66
N ASP A 144 -15.96 -4.69 -8.80
CA ASP A 144 -16.19 -5.33 -10.09
C ASP A 144 -16.90 -4.39 -11.08
N ALA A 145 -17.87 -3.61 -10.59
CA ALA A 145 -18.55 -2.59 -11.40
C ALA A 145 -17.56 -1.52 -11.87
N PHE A 146 -16.66 -1.08 -11.00
CA PHE A 146 -15.61 -0.14 -11.36
C PHE A 146 -14.68 -0.71 -12.42
N LYS A 147 -14.19 -1.94 -12.25
CA LYS A 147 -13.32 -2.60 -13.23
C LYS A 147 -14.00 -2.74 -14.60
N SER A 148 -15.31 -3.02 -14.61
CA SER A 148 -16.05 -3.20 -15.87
C SER A 148 -16.11 -1.91 -16.72
N THR A 149 -15.94 -0.75 -16.09
CA THR A 149 -15.88 0.54 -16.77
C THR A 149 -14.72 0.61 -17.76
N PHE A 150 -13.64 -0.15 -17.53
CA PHE A 150 -12.41 -0.13 -18.33
C PHE A 150 -12.36 -1.23 -19.39
N LYS A 151 -13.43 -1.93 -19.61
CA LYS A 151 -13.52 -2.95 -20.66
C LYS A 151 -13.92 -2.35 -22.00
#